data_dc7d1724b7dbe159785812866c4de8bb
#
_entry.id   dc7d1724b7dbe159785812866c4de8bb
#
_cell.length_a   1.000
_cell.length_b   1.000
_cell.length_c   1.000
_cell.angle_alpha   90.00
_cell.angle_beta   90.00
_cell.angle_gamma   90.00
#
_symmetry.space_group_name_H-M   'P 1'
#
loop_
_entity.id
_entity.type
_entity.pdbx_description
1 polymer ?
#
loop_
_entity_poly.entity_id
_entity_poly.type
_entity_poly.pdbx_seq_one_letter_code
_entity_poly.pdbx_strand_id
1 'polypeptide(L)'
;THNHYDHQDTATIRKFPYKDANVIVPLKLGKYFTKYNYKKVNELDWFQTIQVNDLKITLLPAVHWSKRSLTDTNKTLWGNFLIEYKNKKILFACDTGYGQIYKKLGEKFGPVDLTMINIGAYDFRPMFEKSIYHTNPEEALQVAKDLKSKKVIGTHWGTFVLSLEPIMEPPVRFKNNAENYGFQKKDAIIFKIGEIRPLQEILD
;
A
#
# COMPACT_ATOMS: atom_id res chain seq x y z
N THR A 1 -3.35 2.51 6.35
CA THR A 1 -4.11 1.84 5.27
C THR A 1 -5.21 0.92 5.80
N HIS A 2 -4.99 0.17 6.88
CA HIS A 2 -5.94 -0.71 7.54
C HIS A 2 -5.49 -1.06 8.96
N ASN A 3 -6.26 -1.86 9.71
CA ASN A 3 -6.04 -2.08 11.15
C ASN A 3 -5.31 -3.38 11.52
N HIS A 4 -4.71 -4.11 10.60
CA HIS A 4 -3.89 -5.27 10.94
C HIS A 4 -2.69 -4.86 11.81
N TYR A 5 -2.18 -5.77 12.63
CA TYR A 5 -1.17 -5.45 13.64
C TYR A 5 0.17 -5.00 13.07
N ASP A 6 0.57 -5.53 11.93
CA ASP A 6 1.79 -5.21 11.20
C ASP A 6 1.72 -3.86 10.45
N HIS A 7 0.51 -3.31 10.24
CA HIS A 7 0.29 -2.00 9.59
C HIS A 7 -0.11 -0.90 10.57
N GLN A 8 -0.73 -1.26 11.68
CA GLN A 8 -1.17 -0.30 12.69
C GLN A 8 -0.62 -0.68 14.07
N ASP A 9 0.70 -0.54 14.26
CA ASP A 9 1.33 -0.85 15.52
C ASP A 9 0.97 0.18 16.61
N THR A 10 0.30 -0.31 17.65
CA THR A 10 -0.14 0.50 18.79
C THR A 10 1.03 1.10 19.57
N ALA A 11 2.15 0.36 19.67
CA ALA A 11 3.32 0.86 20.39
C ALA A 11 3.95 2.05 19.67
N THR A 12 4.07 1.97 18.34
CA THR A 12 4.54 3.06 17.49
C THR A 12 3.62 4.28 17.60
N ILE A 13 2.30 4.11 17.43
CA ILE A 13 1.32 5.19 17.55
C ILE A 13 1.43 5.88 18.92
N ARG A 14 1.53 5.11 20.00
CA ARG A 14 1.67 5.62 21.35
C ARG A 14 2.96 6.42 21.56
N LYS A 15 4.10 5.91 21.05
CA LYS A 15 5.43 6.47 21.27
C LYS A 15 5.79 7.59 20.30
N PHE A 16 5.11 7.70 19.16
CA PHE A 16 5.42 8.73 18.15
C PHE A 16 5.33 10.13 18.77
N PRO A 17 6.40 10.95 18.68
CA PRO A 17 6.52 12.18 19.47
C PRO A 17 5.64 13.33 18.95
N TYR A 18 5.33 13.36 17.65
CA TYR A 18 4.65 14.49 17.01
C TYR A 18 3.13 14.30 17.00
N LYS A 19 2.47 14.62 18.13
CA LYS A 19 1.00 14.44 18.29
C LYS A 19 0.14 15.47 17.53
N ASP A 20 0.75 16.51 17.03
CA ASP A 20 0.10 17.54 16.17
C ASP A 20 0.22 17.23 14.68
N ALA A 21 0.88 16.15 14.31
CA ALA A 21 0.92 15.70 12.92
C ALA A 21 -0.50 15.44 12.38
N ASN A 22 -0.71 15.76 11.11
CA ASN A 22 -1.96 15.40 10.44
C ASN A 22 -1.98 13.86 10.21
N VAL A 23 -2.95 13.23 10.81
CA VAL A 23 -3.22 11.79 10.61
C VAL A 23 -4.38 11.66 9.65
N ILE A 24 -4.18 10.88 8.57
CA ILE A 24 -5.19 10.58 7.57
C ILE A 24 -5.35 9.08 7.53
N VAL A 25 -6.55 8.60 7.78
CA VAL A 25 -6.85 7.17 7.92
C VAL A 25 -8.19 6.82 7.27
N PRO A 26 -8.40 5.55 6.89
CA PRO A 26 -9.73 5.06 6.54
C PRO A 26 -10.74 5.19 7.68
N LEU A 27 -12.03 5.23 7.34
CA LEU A 27 -13.14 5.35 8.30
C LEU A 27 -13.02 4.37 9.47
N LYS A 28 -13.31 4.90 10.68
CA LYS A 28 -13.31 4.20 11.97
C LYS A 28 -11.92 3.79 12.49
N LEU A 29 -10.84 4.23 11.86
CA LEU A 29 -9.47 4.04 12.37
C LEU A 29 -8.99 5.20 13.26
N GLY A 30 -9.61 6.35 13.20
CA GLY A 30 -9.21 7.54 13.94
C GLY A 30 -9.15 7.32 15.45
N LYS A 31 -10.03 6.49 16.00
CA LYS A 31 -10.07 6.12 17.44
C LYS A 31 -8.73 5.60 17.98
N TYR A 32 -7.94 4.92 17.14
CA TYR A 32 -6.63 4.39 17.53
C TYR A 32 -5.57 5.48 17.70
N PHE A 33 -5.79 6.65 17.11
CA PHE A 33 -4.92 7.82 17.20
C PHE A 33 -5.41 8.82 18.27
N THR A 34 -6.70 9.12 18.28
CA THR A 34 -7.29 10.03 19.28
C THR A 34 -7.07 9.53 20.72
N LYS A 35 -7.09 8.21 20.93
CA LYS A 35 -6.74 7.57 22.20
C LYS A 35 -5.35 7.97 22.73
N TYR A 36 -4.41 8.34 21.84
CA TYR A 36 -3.04 8.72 22.18
C TYR A 36 -2.75 10.20 21.92
N ASN A 37 -3.80 11.05 22.04
CA ASN A 37 -3.73 12.51 22.00
C ASN A 37 -3.29 13.12 20.66
N TYR A 38 -3.47 12.42 19.54
CA TYR A 38 -3.36 13.06 18.24
C TYR A 38 -4.51 14.05 18.05
N LYS A 39 -4.19 15.29 17.69
CA LYS A 39 -5.16 16.39 17.63
C LYS A 39 -5.81 16.56 16.26
N LYS A 40 -5.11 16.15 15.20
CA LYS A 40 -5.53 16.33 13.80
C LYS A 40 -5.71 14.96 13.14
N VAL A 41 -6.87 14.35 13.34
CA VAL A 41 -7.19 13.02 12.79
C VAL A 41 -8.35 13.16 11.82
N ASN A 42 -8.11 12.78 10.57
CA ASN A 42 -9.07 12.85 9.48
C ASN A 42 -9.37 11.44 8.99
N GLU A 43 -10.62 11.06 8.98
CA GLU A 43 -11.10 9.79 8.45
C GLU A 43 -11.65 9.99 7.04
N LEU A 44 -11.30 9.12 6.12
CA LEU A 44 -11.77 9.15 4.74
C LEU A 44 -12.54 7.87 4.39
N ASP A 45 -13.62 8.03 3.66
CA ASP A 45 -14.27 6.95 2.91
C ASP A 45 -13.60 6.79 1.54
N TRP A 46 -13.88 5.69 0.84
CA TRP A 46 -13.39 5.48 -0.51
C TRP A 46 -13.83 6.62 -1.43
N PHE A 47 -12.89 7.08 -2.24
CA PHE A 47 -13.01 8.22 -3.16
C PHE A 47 -13.12 9.59 -2.49
N GLN A 48 -13.10 9.66 -1.16
CA GLN A 48 -12.98 10.94 -0.48
C GLN A 48 -11.55 11.48 -0.54
N THR A 49 -11.46 12.79 -0.64
CA THR A 49 -10.21 13.53 -0.78
C THR A 49 -10.09 14.58 0.32
N ILE A 50 -8.87 14.76 0.82
CA ILE A 50 -8.51 15.85 1.72
C ILE A 50 -7.32 16.61 1.16
N GLN A 51 -7.32 17.94 1.36
CA GLN A 51 -6.17 18.79 1.07
C GLN A 51 -5.42 19.08 2.37
N VAL A 52 -4.12 18.79 2.40
CA VAL A 52 -3.22 19.13 3.53
C VAL A 52 -2.03 19.88 2.96
N ASN A 53 -2.01 21.19 3.15
CA ASN A 53 -1.10 22.10 2.48
C ASN A 53 -1.14 21.86 0.94
N ASP A 54 0.01 21.59 0.33
CA ASP A 54 0.12 21.32 -1.11
C ASP A 54 -0.15 19.85 -1.50
N LEU A 55 -0.44 19.00 -0.52
CA LEU A 55 -0.74 17.58 -0.76
C LEU A 55 -2.25 17.37 -0.89
N LYS A 56 -2.68 16.79 -2.00
CA LYS A 56 -4.02 16.26 -2.16
C LYS A 56 -3.97 14.75 -1.95
N ILE A 57 -4.76 14.24 -1.02
CA ILE A 57 -4.75 12.83 -0.62
C ILE A 57 -6.14 12.24 -0.79
N THR A 58 -6.24 11.21 -1.61
CA THR A 58 -7.50 10.50 -1.87
C THR A 58 -7.40 9.06 -1.37
N LEU A 59 -8.39 8.60 -0.62
CA LEU A 59 -8.51 7.18 -0.27
C LEU A 59 -9.18 6.42 -1.41
N LEU A 60 -8.55 5.35 -1.88
CA LEU A 60 -9.05 4.49 -2.95
C LEU A 60 -9.27 3.06 -2.44
N PRO A 61 -10.25 2.32 -2.99
CA PRO A 61 -10.49 0.94 -2.57
C PRO A 61 -9.30 0.02 -2.86
N ALA A 62 -9.15 -1.01 -2.02
CA ALA A 62 -8.20 -2.11 -2.17
C ALA A 62 -8.92 -3.46 -2.04
N VAL A 63 -8.34 -4.50 -2.62
CA VAL A 63 -8.82 -5.90 -2.47
C VAL A 63 -8.21 -6.46 -1.19
N HIS A 64 -8.78 -6.08 -0.08
CA HIS A 64 -8.30 -6.46 1.25
C HIS A 64 -9.46 -6.52 2.25
N TRP A 65 -9.15 -6.59 3.53
CA TRP A 65 -10.09 -6.67 4.64
C TRP A 65 -9.50 -6.03 5.89
N SER A 66 -10.30 -5.90 6.92
CA SER A 66 -9.83 -5.37 8.20
C SER A 66 -10.27 -6.26 9.36
N LYS A 67 -9.36 -6.45 10.32
CA LYS A 67 -9.64 -7.18 11.57
C LYS A 67 -8.53 -6.91 12.58
N ARG A 68 -8.90 -6.76 13.86
CA ARG A 68 -7.96 -6.63 14.97
C ARG A 68 -8.39 -7.40 16.21
N SER A 69 -9.64 -7.85 16.25
CA SER A 69 -10.21 -8.65 17.33
C SER A 69 -11.09 -9.76 16.77
N LEU A 70 -11.62 -10.61 17.66
CA LEU A 70 -12.51 -11.70 17.24
C LEU A 70 -13.85 -11.21 16.66
N THR A 71 -14.26 -9.99 16.95
CA THR A 71 -15.62 -9.48 16.65
C THR A 71 -15.63 -8.26 15.74
N ASP A 72 -14.50 -7.82 15.19
CA ASP A 72 -14.40 -6.56 14.44
C ASP A 72 -14.06 -6.72 12.94
N THR A 73 -14.21 -7.93 12.39
CA THR A 73 -13.99 -8.18 10.95
C THR A 73 -14.80 -7.18 10.10
N ASN A 74 -14.10 -6.44 9.25
CA ASN A 74 -14.64 -5.43 8.33
C ASN A 74 -15.45 -4.31 9.01
N LYS A 75 -15.23 -4.06 10.30
CA LYS A 75 -15.87 -2.95 11.03
C LYS A 75 -15.14 -1.61 10.89
N THR A 76 -13.93 -1.63 10.38
CA THR A 76 -13.16 -0.44 9.96
C THR A 76 -12.91 -0.52 8.47
N LEU A 77 -12.76 0.63 7.81
CA LEU A 77 -12.44 0.66 6.40
C LEU A 77 -10.95 0.39 6.15
N TRP A 78 -10.58 0.12 4.91
CA TRP A 78 -9.22 -0.06 4.40
C TRP A 78 -9.09 0.57 3.01
N GLY A 79 -7.87 0.84 2.56
CA GLY A 79 -7.68 1.37 1.21
C GLY A 79 -6.28 1.85 0.91
N ASN A 80 -6.08 2.13 -0.37
CA ASN A 80 -4.88 2.73 -0.93
C ASN A 80 -4.93 4.25 -0.77
N PHE A 81 -3.79 4.89 -0.60
CA PHE A 81 -3.69 6.35 -0.63
C PHE A 81 -3.08 6.81 -1.95
N LEU A 82 -3.85 7.56 -2.74
CA LEU A 82 -3.32 8.33 -3.86
C LEU A 82 -2.91 9.70 -3.33
N ILE A 83 -1.62 9.99 -3.43
CA ILE A 83 -0.99 11.23 -2.98
C ILE A 83 -0.60 12.03 -4.22
N GLU A 84 -1.18 13.22 -4.35
CA GLU A 84 -0.90 14.15 -5.44
C GLU A 84 -0.16 15.39 -4.87
N TYR A 85 1.00 15.68 -5.44
CA TYR A 85 1.80 16.85 -5.08
C TYR A 85 2.37 17.47 -6.34
N LYS A 86 2.06 18.76 -6.58
CA LYS A 86 2.37 19.43 -7.84
C LYS A 86 1.82 18.59 -9.02
N ASN A 87 2.70 18.17 -9.92
CA ASN A 87 2.33 17.37 -11.09
C ASN A 87 2.65 15.87 -10.93
N LYS A 88 2.90 15.41 -9.71
CA LYS A 88 3.26 14.01 -9.42
C LYS A 88 2.14 13.29 -8.69
N LYS A 89 1.92 12.03 -9.04
CA LYS A 89 0.96 11.12 -8.41
C LYS A 89 1.68 9.90 -7.89
N ILE A 90 1.50 9.61 -6.61
CA ILE A 90 2.07 8.43 -5.93
C ILE A 90 0.93 7.63 -5.35
N LEU A 91 0.81 6.36 -5.71
CA LEU A 91 -0.08 5.44 -5.03
C LEU A 91 0.71 4.67 -3.97
N PHE A 92 0.33 4.87 -2.71
CA PHE A 92 0.75 4.02 -1.60
C PHE A 92 -0.33 2.97 -1.37
N ALA A 93 -0.05 1.74 -1.78
CA ALA A 93 -1.03 0.68 -1.67
C ALA A 93 -1.19 0.22 -0.21
N CYS A 94 -2.42 -0.13 0.13
CA CYS A 94 -2.74 -1.05 1.21
C CYS A 94 -2.15 -2.43 0.89
N ASP A 95 -2.15 -3.35 1.84
CA ASP A 95 -2.13 -4.74 1.47
C ASP A 95 -3.31 -5.02 0.57
N THR A 96 -3.06 -5.72 -0.53
CA THR A 96 -4.09 -5.96 -1.52
C THR A 96 -3.80 -7.21 -2.35
N GLY A 97 -4.84 -7.92 -2.73
CA GLY A 97 -4.80 -8.84 -3.85
C GLY A 97 -5.04 -8.14 -5.18
N TYR A 98 -4.89 -8.87 -6.28
CA TYR A 98 -5.26 -8.38 -7.60
C TYR A 98 -6.80 -8.36 -7.78
N GLY A 99 -7.31 -7.33 -8.47
CA GLY A 99 -8.72 -7.22 -8.83
C GLY A 99 -8.96 -6.21 -9.94
N GLN A 100 -10.06 -6.37 -10.68
CA GLN A 100 -10.46 -5.49 -11.79
C GLN A 100 -10.67 -4.03 -11.38
N ILE A 101 -10.75 -3.77 -10.08
CA ILE A 101 -10.83 -2.40 -9.56
C ILE A 101 -9.62 -1.56 -9.98
N TYR A 102 -8.41 -2.15 -10.08
CA TYR A 102 -7.21 -1.42 -10.44
C TYR A 102 -7.23 -0.88 -11.86
N LYS A 103 -7.83 -1.64 -12.80
CA LYS A 103 -8.07 -1.15 -14.15
C LYS A 103 -8.98 0.09 -14.16
N LYS A 104 -10.09 0.03 -13.41
CA LYS A 104 -11.00 1.17 -13.26
C LYS A 104 -10.33 2.38 -12.59
N LEU A 105 -9.47 2.13 -11.58
CA LEU A 105 -8.70 3.17 -10.92
C LEU A 105 -7.69 3.81 -11.89
N GLY A 106 -7.02 3.02 -12.72
CA GLY A 106 -6.10 3.51 -13.75
C GLY A 106 -6.80 4.30 -14.87
N GLU A 107 -8.04 3.95 -15.22
CA GLU A 107 -8.86 4.72 -16.14
C GLU A 107 -9.24 6.09 -15.55
N LYS A 108 -9.58 6.14 -14.25
CA LYS A 108 -10.07 7.35 -13.59
C LYS A 108 -8.95 8.27 -13.08
N PHE A 109 -7.88 7.72 -12.50
CA PHE A 109 -6.84 8.47 -11.79
C PHE A 109 -5.46 8.42 -12.45
N GLY A 110 -5.23 7.45 -13.34
CA GLY A 110 -3.96 7.32 -14.05
C GLY A 110 -3.68 8.44 -15.07
N PRO A 111 -2.47 8.52 -15.59
CA PRO A 111 -1.31 7.74 -15.18
C PRO A 111 -0.80 8.10 -13.77
N VAL A 112 -0.19 7.12 -13.08
CA VAL A 112 0.46 7.28 -11.78
C VAL A 112 1.97 7.34 -12.00
N ASP A 113 2.69 8.24 -11.34
CA ASP A 113 4.15 8.33 -11.50
C ASP A 113 4.87 7.19 -10.76
N LEU A 114 4.37 6.83 -9.57
CA LEU A 114 4.95 5.77 -8.74
C LEU A 114 3.85 5.00 -8.01
N THR A 115 3.88 3.67 -8.09
CA THR A 115 3.07 2.79 -7.26
C THR A 115 3.98 2.02 -6.29
N MET A 116 3.65 2.04 -5.00
CA MET A 116 4.27 1.23 -3.95
C MET A 116 3.27 0.15 -3.56
N ILE A 117 3.62 -1.14 -3.72
CA ILE A 117 2.68 -2.25 -3.57
C ILE A 117 3.32 -3.48 -2.95
N ASN A 118 2.54 -4.24 -2.17
CA ASN A 118 2.97 -5.50 -1.58
C ASN A 118 3.32 -6.53 -2.65
N ILE A 119 4.42 -7.26 -2.43
CA ILE A 119 4.89 -8.37 -3.28
C ILE A 119 5.13 -9.66 -2.51
N GLY A 120 4.82 -9.71 -1.22
CA GLY A 120 4.99 -10.85 -0.32
C GLY A 120 3.70 -11.22 0.41
N ALA A 121 3.76 -12.27 1.22
CA ALA A 121 2.64 -12.85 1.95
C ALA A 121 1.55 -13.43 1.03
N TYR A 122 1.94 -14.13 -0.03
CA TYR A 122 1.01 -14.64 -1.04
C TYR A 122 0.89 -16.17 -1.08
N ASP A 123 1.81 -16.94 -0.51
CA ASP A 123 1.76 -18.40 -0.55
C ASP A 123 1.19 -18.99 0.74
N PHE A 124 -0.05 -19.43 0.69
CA PHE A 124 -0.74 -20.08 1.80
C PHE A 124 -1.08 -21.55 1.54
N ARG A 125 -0.41 -22.19 0.58
CA ARG A 125 -0.61 -23.63 0.33
C ARG A 125 -0.18 -24.46 1.54
N PRO A 126 -0.86 -25.55 1.91
CA PRO A 126 -1.99 -26.16 1.18
C PRO A 126 -3.38 -25.61 1.57
N MET A 127 -3.48 -24.58 2.42
CA MET A 127 -4.77 -24.05 2.87
C MET A 127 -5.54 -23.35 1.74
N PHE A 128 -4.82 -22.63 0.87
CA PHE A 128 -5.36 -21.95 -0.30
C PHE A 128 -4.37 -22.07 -1.44
N GLU A 129 -4.86 -22.21 -2.69
CA GLU A 129 -3.98 -22.24 -3.87
C GLU A 129 -3.22 -20.93 -4.05
N LYS A 130 -3.86 -19.81 -3.75
CA LYS A 130 -3.25 -18.46 -3.74
C LYS A 130 -3.97 -17.54 -2.77
N SER A 131 -3.28 -16.52 -2.32
CA SER A 131 -3.93 -15.44 -1.58
C SER A 131 -4.82 -14.61 -2.49
N ILE A 132 -6.02 -14.28 -2.02
CA ILE A 132 -6.91 -13.32 -2.69
C ILE A 132 -6.73 -11.90 -2.13
N TYR A 133 -5.98 -11.74 -1.03
CA TYR A 133 -5.79 -10.49 -0.30
C TYR A 133 -4.37 -9.93 -0.37
N HIS A 134 -3.44 -10.67 -0.97
CA HIS A 134 -2.06 -10.25 -1.20
C HIS A 134 -1.65 -10.59 -2.62
N THR A 135 -1.09 -9.62 -3.33
CA THR A 135 -0.51 -9.86 -4.65
C THR A 135 0.79 -10.63 -4.54
N ASN A 136 0.96 -11.61 -5.43
CA ASN A 136 2.30 -12.09 -5.75
C ASN A 136 3.05 -11.05 -6.62
N PRO A 137 4.35 -11.23 -6.88
CA PRO A 137 5.14 -10.26 -7.64
C PRO A 137 4.58 -9.92 -9.03
N GLU A 138 4.07 -10.91 -9.76
CA GLU A 138 3.49 -10.75 -11.08
C GLU A 138 2.16 -10.00 -11.03
N GLU A 139 1.30 -10.31 -10.06
CA GLU A 139 0.05 -9.60 -9.84
C GLU A 139 0.29 -8.14 -9.41
N ALA A 140 1.33 -7.87 -8.63
CA ALA A 140 1.73 -6.51 -8.26
C ALA A 140 2.16 -5.68 -9.49
N LEU A 141 2.93 -6.29 -10.39
CA LEU A 141 3.28 -5.68 -11.67
C LEU A 141 2.04 -5.43 -12.55
N GLN A 142 1.08 -6.37 -12.54
CA GLN A 142 -0.19 -6.18 -13.26
C GLN A 142 -1.01 -5.04 -12.68
N VAL A 143 -1.10 -4.90 -11.34
CA VAL A 143 -1.74 -3.75 -10.69
C VAL A 143 -1.10 -2.44 -11.14
N ALA A 144 0.23 -2.36 -11.12
CA ALA A 144 0.94 -1.16 -11.54
C ALA A 144 0.70 -0.84 -13.02
N LYS A 145 0.66 -1.86 -13.89
CA LYS A 145 0.31 -1.71 -15.30
C LYS A 145 -1.12 -1.19 -15.48
N ASP A 146 -2.09 -1.76 -14.77
CA ASP A 146 -3.49 -1.34 -14.82
C ASP A 146 -3.68 0.11 -14.37
N LEU A 147 -2.90 0.57 -13.37
CA LEU A 147 -2.82 1.96 -12.90
C LEU A 147 -2.09 2.89 -13.88
N LYS A 148 -1.54 2.37 -14.96
CA LYS A 148 -0.67 3.09 -15.91
C LYS A 148 0.52 3.73 -15.20
N SER A 149 1.13 3.00 -14.26
CA SER A 149 2.26 3.48 -13.47
C SER A 149 3.51 3.57 -14.32
N LYS A 150 4.28 4.65 -14.12
CA LYS A 150 5.59 4.79 -14.77
C LYS A 150 6.65 3.95 -14.08
N LYS A 151 6.61 3.92 -12.74
CA LYS A 151 7.53 3.15 -11.90
C LYS A 151 6.76 2.41 -10.81
N VAL A 152 7.32 1.32 -10.31
CA VAL A 152 6.73 0.52 -9.26
C VAL A 152 7.77 0.07 -8.24
N ILE A 153 7.46 0.22 -6.95
CA ILE A 153 8.27 -0.28 -5.83
C ILE A 153 7.56 -1.48 -5.22
N GLY A 154 8.25 -2.61 -5.16
CA GLY A 154 7.80 -3.78 -4.41
C GLY A 154 8.07 -3.62 -2.91
N THR A 155 7.02 -3.74 -2.11
CA THR A 155 7.05 -3.62 -0.64
C THR A 155 6.56 -4.89 0.03
N HIS A 156 6.48 -4.90 1.37
CA HIS A 156 5.88 -5.99 2.15
C HIS A 156 6.54 -7.35 1.92
N TRP A 157 7.87 -7.41 1.98
CA TRP A 157 8.67 -8.62 1.84
C TRP A 157 9.89 -8.59 2.77
N GLY A 158 10.46 -9.75 3.06
CA GLY A 158 11.80 -9.90 3.65
C GLY A 158 11.95 -9.57 5.16
N THR A 159 10.92 -9.05 5.83
CA THR A 159 10.99 -8.65 7.25
C THR A 159 10.35 -9.69 8.18
N PHE A 160 9.17 -10.16 7.83
CA PHE A 160 8.44 -11.17 8.59
C PHE A 160 8.11 -12.36 7.71
N VAL A 161 8.15 -13.57 8.29
CA VAL A 161 7.63 -14.78 7.64
C VAL A 161 6.12 -14.83 7.91
N LEU A 162 5.33 -14.36 6.95
CA LEU A 162 3.87 -14.30 7.06
C LEU A 162 3.16 -15.41 6.27
N SER A 163 3.88 -16.09 5.37
CA SER A 163 3.38 -17.11 4.46
C SER A 163 4.50 -18.08 4.09
N LEU A 164 4.30 -18.93 3.10
CA LEU A 164 5.18 -20.06 2.82
C LEU A 164 6.17 -19.85 1.67
N GLU A 165 6.07 -18.73 0.93
CA GLU A 165 7.10 -18.43 -0.07
C GLU A 165 8.47 -18.19 0.57
N PRO A 166 9.56 -18.59 -0.10
CA PRO A 166 10.91 -18.28 0.37
C PRO A 166 11.09 -16.76 0.53
N ILE A 167 11.61 -16.33 1.68
CA ILE A 167 11.65 -14.92 2.09
C ILE A 167 12.30 -13.97 1.07
N MET A 168 13.23 -14.50 0.26
CA MET A 168 13.95 -13.73 -0.78
C MET A 168 13.41 -13.97 -2.20
N GLU A 169 12.37 -14.79 -2.35
CA GLU A 169 11.75 -15.04 -3.67
C GLU A 169 11.04 -13.82 -4.24
N PRO A 170 10.24 -13.05 -3.44
CA PRO A 170 9.44 -11.95 -3.97
C PRO A 170 10.25 -10.91 -4.76
N PRO A 171 11.38 -10.36 -4.26
CA PRO A 171 12.15 -9.36 -5.00
C PRO A 171 12.79 -9.92 -6.27
N VAL A 172 13.19 -11.20 -6.27
CA VAL A 172 13.78 -11.84 -7.44
C VAL A 172 12.73 -12.03 -8.54
N ARG A 173 11.56 -12.59 -8.20
CA ARG A 173 10.44 -12.75 -9.13
C ARG A 173 9.97 -11.41 -9.68
N PHE A 174 9.82 -10.41 -8.84
CA PHE A 174 9.42 -9.07 -9.22
C PHE A 174 10.35 -8.46 -10.28
N LYS A 175 11.65 -8.51 -10.04
CA LYS A 175 12.66 -8.00 -10.99
C LYS A 175 12.69 -8.78 -12.30
N ASN A 176 12.61 -10.11 -12.24
CA ASN A 176 12.71 -10.98 -13.41
C ASN A 176 11.49 -10.86 -14.33
N ASN A 177 10.32 -10.53 -13.77
CA ASN A 177 9.08 -10.43 -14.54
C ASN A 177 8.73 -9.00 -14.98
N ALA A 178 9.48 -7.98 -14.58
CA ALA A 178 9.17 -6.58 -14.85
C ALA A 178 8.90 -6.30 -16.34
N GLU A 179 9.76 -6.80 -17.23
CA GLU A 179 9.67 -6.56 -18.67
C GLU A 179 8.43 -7.20 -19.30
N ASN A 180 7.95 -8.33 -18.76
CA ASN A 180 6.73 -9.02 -19.21
C ASN A 180 5.46 -8.15 -18.95
N TYR A 181 5.54 -7.23 -18.02
CA TYR A 181 4.45 -6.31 -17.68
C TYR A 181 4.65 -4.89 -18.24
N GLY A 182 5.73 -4.68 -19.04
CA GLY A 182 6.01 -3.42 -19.71
C GLY A 182 6.86 -2.43 -18.91
N PHE A 183 7.48 -2.87 -17.81
CA PHE A 183 8.40 -2.06 -17.03
C PHE A 183 9.85 -2.38 -17.41
N GLN A 184 10.67 -1.35 -17.61
CA GLN A 184 12.12 -1.57 -17.65
C GLN A 184 12.60 -2.05 -16.27
N LYS A 185 13.67 -2.83 -16.20
CA LYS A 185 14.22 -3.34 -14.93
C LYS A 185 14.56 -2.24 -13.92
N LYS A 186 14.92 -1.05 -14.39
CA LYS A 186 15.19 0.12 -13.53
C LYS A 186 13.92 0.70 -12.91
N ASP A 187 12.76 0.56 -13.58
CA ASP A 187 11.48 1.14 -13.16
C ASP A 187 10.68 0.21 -12.23
N ALA A 188 11.03 -1.09 -12.19
CA ALA A 188 10.57 -2.03 -11.17
C ALA A 188 11.59 -2.07 -10.03
N ILE A 189 11.35 -1.34 -8.97
CA ILE A 189 12.34 -0.99 -7.95
C ILE A 189 12.17 -1.88 -6.72
N ILE A 190 13.28 -2.38 -6.20
CA ILE A 190 13.38 -3.05 -4.91
C ILE A 190 14.39 -2.30 -4.06
N PHE A 191 13.99 -1.89 -2.88
CA PHE A 191 14.88 -1.30 -1.89
C PHE A 191 15.49 -2.39 -1.01
N LYS A 192 16.74 -2.20 -0.61
CA LYS A 192 17.29 -2.98 0.50
C LYS A 192 16.55 -2.60 1.79
N ILE A 193 16.44 -3.54 2.72
CA ILE A 193 15.83 -3.26 4.03
C ILE A 193 16.64 -2.12 4.71
N GLY A 194 15.94 -1.05 5.10
CA GLY A 194 16.55 0.15 5.67
C GLY A 194 17.14 1.15 4.66
N GLU A 195 17.04 0.89 3.37
CA GLU A 195 17.51 1.82 2.34
C GLU A 195 16.63 3.06 2.26
N ILE A 196 17.26 4.22 2.10
CA ILE A 196 16.60 5.52 1.92
C ILE A 196 17.08 6.13 0.61
N ARG A 197 16.15 6.59 -0.21
CA ARG A 197 16.43 7.37 -1.44
C ARG A 197 15.57 8.62 -1.49
N PRO A 198 16.11 9.74 -1.96
CA PRO A 198 15.29 10.92 -2.28
C PRO A 198 14.21 10.59 -3.30
N LEU A 199 12.99 11.05 -3.06
CA LEU A 199 11.87 10.80 -3.97
C LEU A 199 12.14 11.33 -5.39
N GLN A 200 12.86 12.45 -5.51
CA GLN A 200 13.22 13.04 -6.79
C GLN A 200 14.05 12.07 -7.65
N GLU A 201 15.04 11.40 -7.06
CA GLU A 201 15.87 10.40 -7.77
C GLU A 201 15.06 9.18 -8.24
N ILE A 202 13.96 8.87 -7.54
CA ILE A 202 13.08 7.78 -7.92
C ILE A 202 12.18 8.21 -9.09
N LEU A 203 11.73 9.46 -9.12
CA LEU A 203 10.76 9.95 -10.08
C LEU A 203 11.38 10.43 -11.41
N ASP A 204 12.68 10.72 -11.41
CA ASP A 204 13.47 11.05 -12.60
C ASP A 204 13.91 9.77 -13.34
#